data_d43ad91681ce0c71cf0e591f4be5311c
#
_entry.id   d43ad91681ce0c71cf0e591f4be5311c
#
_cell.length_a   1.000
_cell.length_b   1.000
_cell.length_c   1.000
_cell.angle_alpha   90.00
_cell.angle_beta   90.00
_cell.angle_gamma   90.00
#
_symmetry.space_group_name_H-M   'P 1'
#
loop_
_entity.id
_entity.type
_entity.pdbx_description
1 polymer ?
#
loop_
_entity_poly.entity_id
_entity_poly.type
_entity_poly.pdbx_seq_one_letter_code
_entity_poly.pdbx_strand_id
1 'polypeptide(L)'
;MADTAREQLRDAMLDYCNTANDWLRTTASPYRARVLYLMAHFVNDSARANKLSTPLLEQECAGFDAAGRSPQALLDELDEAILAFDVPRTTALAHAYLGSGADRDAYRATVALAACKFQDDPHNQKITHSAFEEHAHNSTHLRDRLLLAAPRLLAGWPKMPGERDCYARFQKEWIDN
;
A
#
# COMPACT_ATOMS: atom_id res chain seq x y z
N MET A 1 22.10 -11.41 -5.61
CA MET A 1 21.20 -10.75 -4.62
C MET A 1 21.23 -9.21 -4.70
N ALA A 2 22.39 -8.54 -4.72
CA ALA A 2 22.45 -7.09 -4.87
C ALA A 2 21.91 -6.58 -6.23
N ASP A 3 22.06 -7.34 -7.31
CA ASP A 3 21.60 -6.98 -8.63
C ASP A 3 20.06 -7.05 -8.74
N THR A 4 19.44 -8.06 -8.12
CA THR A 4 17.96 -8.20 -8.11
C THR A 4 17.29 -7.07 -7.34
N ALA A 5 17.88 -6.61 -6.23
CA ALA A 5 17.35 -5.46 -5.49
C ALA A 5 17.47 -4.15 -6.28
N ARG A 6 18.56 -4.00 -7.07
CA ARG A 6 18.73 -2.85 -7.96
C ARG A 6 17.73 -2.86 -9.12
N GLU A 7 17.48 -4.03 -9.69
CA GLU A 7 16.47 -4.17 -10.77
C GLU A 7 15.08 -3.83 -10.28
N GLN A 8 14.69 -4.33 -9.11
CA GLN A 8 13.37 -4.02 -8.54
C GLN A 8 13.22 -2.54 -8.16
N LEU A 9 14.28 -1.92 -7.63
CA LEU A 9 14.25 -0.47 -7.39
C LEU A 9 14.12 0.29 -8.71
N ARG A 10 14.87 -0.09 -9.75
CA ARG A 10 14.78 0.52 -11.07
C ARG A 10 13.35 0.38 -11.64
N ASP A 11 12.75 -0.78 -11.51
CA ASP A 11 11.39 -1.04 -11.98
C ASP A 11 10.35 -0.21 -11.21
N ALA A 12 10.48 -0.11 -9.90
CA ALA A 12 9.65 0.77 -9.09
C ALA A 12 9.83 2.25 -9.47
N MET A 13 11.06 2.68 -9.77
CA MET A 13 11.33 4.03 -10.25
C MET A 13 10.73 4.29 -11.63
N LEU A 14 10.77 3.30 -12.53
CA LEU A 14 10.16 3.40 -13.86
C LEU A 14 8.64 3.51 -13.76
N ASP A 15 8.01 2.74 -12.88
CA ASP A 15 6.58 2.83 -12.61
C ASP A 15 6.19 4.19 -12.09
N TYR A 16 6.95 4.71 -11.13
CA TYR A 16 6.74 6.04 -10.60
C TYR A 16 6.90 7.12 -11.68
N CYS A 17 7.90 6.99 -12.55
CA CYS A 17 8.09 7.90 -13.68
C CYS A 17 6.95 7.79 -14.69
N ASN A 18 6.42 6.60 -14.95
CA ASN A 18 5.28 6.41 -15.86
C ASN A 18 4.02 7.07 -15.31
N THR A 19 3.73 6.89 -14.02
CA THR A 19 2.62 7.57 -13.35
C THR A 19 2.76 9.08 -13.40
N ALA A 20 3.97 9.59 -13.13
CA ALA A 20 4.27 11.01 -13.25
C ALA A 20 4.07 11.52 -14.68
N ASN A 21 4.45 10.74 -15.68
CA ASN A 21 4.26 11.08 -17.09
C ASN A 21 2.78 11.12 -17.47
N ASP A 22 1.97 10.21 -16.99
CA ASP A 22 0.52 10.22 -17.20
C ASP A 22 -0.12 11.45 -16.57
N TRP A 23 0.24 11.75 -15.34
CA TRP A 23 -0.20 12.97 -14.65
C TRP A 23 0.23 14.23 -15.41
N LEU A 24 1.46 14.26 -15.91
CA LEU A 24 1.97 15.38 -16.72
C LEU A 24 1.24 15.56 -18.04
N ARG A 25 0.77 14.49 -18.67
CA ARG A 25 -0.04 14.55 -19.89
C ARG A 25 -1.44 15.09 -19.64
N THR A 26 -2.02 14.73 -18.51
CA THR A 26 -3.41 15.07 -18.16
C THR A 26 -3.53 16.43 -17.50
N THR A 27 -2.45 16.97 -16.92
CA THR A 27 -2.48 18.24 -16.17
C THR A 27 -1.94 19.39 -17.02
N ALA A 28 -2.70 20.46 -17.15
CA ALA A 28 -2.31 21.68 -17.89
C ALA A 28 -1.41 22.64 -17.07
N SER A 29 -0.78 22.19 -16.01
CA SER A 29 0.01 23.03 -15.12
C SER A 29 1.34 23.50 -15.74
N PRO A 30 1.71 24.78 -15.63
CA PRO A 30 3.03 25.28 -16.06
C PRO A 30 4.18 24.73 -15.19
N TYR A 31 3.86 24.09 -14.06
CA TYR A 31 4.85 23.55 -13.12
C TYR A 31 5.18 22.08 -13.34
N ARG A 32 4.75 21.47 -14.44
CA ARG A 32 4.98 20.04 -14.75
C ARG A 32 6.44 19.62 -14.55
N ALA A 33 7.39 20.37 -15.11
CA ALA A 33 8.81 20.05 -15.00
C ALA A 33 9.31 20.05 -13.56
N ARG A 34 8.76 20.91 -12.68
CA ARG A 34 9.10 20.93 -11.26
C ARG A 34 8.65 19.69 -10.54
N VAL A 35 7.48 19.20 -10.87
CA VAL A 35 6.95 17.97 -10.25
C VAL A 35 7.83 16.78 -10.61
N LEU A 36 8.19 16.60 -11.87
CA LEU A 36 9.14 15.56 -12.29
C LEU A 36 10.47 15.65 -11.54
N TYR A 37 11.02 16.84 -11.42
CA TYR A 37 12.27 17.05 -10.70
C TYR A 37 12.15 16.68 -9.20
N LEU A 38 11.09 17.12 -8.54
CA LEU A 38 10.84 16.81 -7.13
C LEU A 38 10.62 15.32 -6.92
N MET A 39 9.92 14.65 -7.84
CA MET A 39 9.69 13.22 -7.77
C MET A 39 11.00 12.43 -7.94
N ALA A 40 11.81 12.77 -8.92
CA ALA A 40 13.12 12.15 -9.11
C ALA A 40 14.05 12.34 -7.90
N HIS A 41 14.02 13.54 -7.30
CA HIS A 41 14.76 13.85 -6.08
C HIS A 41 14.26 13.01 -4.90
N PHE A 42 12.97 12.94 -4.68
CA PHE A 42 12.36 12.15 -3.60
C PHE A 42 12.69 10.65 -3.71
N VAL A 43 12.59 10.09 -4.92
CA VAL A 43 12.94 8.67 -5.17
C VAL A 43 14.42 8.43 -4.86
N ASN A 44 15.30 9.30 -5.34
CA ASN A 44 16.74 9.18 -5.12
C ASN A 44 17.11 9.28 -3.63
N ASP A 45 16.50 10.21 -2.89
CA ASP A 45 16.75 10.36 -1.46
C ASP A 45 16.19 9.19 -0.66
N SER A 46 15.00 8.70 -1.02
CA SER A 46 14.42 7.51 -0.40
C SER A 46 15.29 6.27 -0.62
N ALA A 47 15.83 6.08 -1.82
CA ALA A 47 16.75 4.99 -2.14
C ALA A 47 18.05 5.08 -1.34
N ARG A 48 18.58 6.28 -1.11
CA ARG A 48 19.77 6.52 -0.27
C ARG A 48 19.50 6.26 1.20
N ALA A 49 18.37 6.78 1.72
CA ALA A 49 18.00 6.64 3.12
C ALA A 49 17.82 5.18 3.52
N ASN A 50 17.20 4.38 2.67
CA ASN A 50 16.91 2.98 2.94
C ASN A 50 18.09 2.03 2.68
N LYS A 51 19.23 2.53 2.14
CA LYS A 51 20.45 1.74 1.85
C LYS A 51 20.21 0.43 1.10
N LEU A 52 19.07 0.29 0.43
CA LEU A 52 18.64 -0.94 -0.27
C LEU A 52 18.68 -2.20 0.61
N SER A 53 18.56 -2.05 1.93
CA SER A 53 18.62 -3.16 2.89
C SER A 53 17.25 -3.80 3.17
N THR A 54 16.19 -3.26 2.60
CA THR A 54 14.84 -3.81 2.74
C THR A 54 14.79 -5.18 2.06
N PRO A 55 14.32 -6.24 2.74
CA PRO A 55 14.12 -7.54 2.13
C PRO A 55 13.27 -7.43 0.88
N LEU A 56 13.55 -8.27 -0.12
CA LEU A 56 12.67 -8.37 -1.28
C LEU A 56 11.30 -8.87 -0.82
N LEU A 57 10.25 -8.40 -1.45
CA LEU A 57 8.87 -8.79 -1.14
C LEU A 57 8.71 -10.31 -1.12
N GLU A 58 9.29 -10.99 -2.08
CA GLU A 58 9.26 -12.45 -2.20
C GLU A 58 9.96 -13.14 -1.02
N GLN A 59 11.03 -12.55 -0.51
CA GLN A 59 11.72 -13.06 0.68
C GLN A 59 10.92 -12.79 1.96
N GLU A 60 10.30 -11.63 2.05
CA GLU A 60 9.44 -11.25 3.19
C GLU A 60 8.21 -12.18 3.27
N CYS A 61 7.67 -12.60 2.13
CA CYS A 61 6.48 -13.46 2.04
C CYS A 61 6.79 -14.96 1.96
N ALA A 62 8.05 -15.38 1.82
CA ALA A 62 8.45 -16.77 1.53
C ALA A 62 7.99 -17.80 2.56
N GLY A 63 7.74 -17.39 3.81
CA GLY A 63 7.25 -18.28 4.87
C GLY A 63 5.73 -18.33 5.02
N PHE A 64 4.99 -17.57 4.22
CA PHE A 64 3.54 -17.51 4.32
C PHE A 64 2.88 -18.57 3.44
N ASP A 65 2.14 -19.49 4.08
CA ASP A 65 1.37 -20.51 3.39
C ASP A 65 -0.08 -20.03 3.19
N ALA A 66 -0.44 -19.76 1.95
CA ALA A 66 -1.79 -19.39 1.54
C ALA A 66 -2.64 -20.60 1.09
N ALA A 67 -2.08 -21.82 1.08
CA ALA A 67 -2.75 -22.99 0.56
C ALA A 67 -4.06 -23.28 1.31
N GLY A 68 -5.11 -23.53 0.56
CA GLY A 68 -6.43 -23.85 1.11
C GLY A 68 -7.23 -22.68 1.66
N ARG A 69 -6.68 -21.45 1.68
CA ARG A 69 -7.44 -20.26 2.07
C ARG A 69 -8.29 -19.76 0.92
N SER A 70 -9.56 -19.47 1.22
CA SER A 70 -10.42 -18.78 0.26
C SER A 70 -10.01 -17.30 0.12
N PRO A 71 -10.34 -16.63 -1.01
CA PRO A 71 -10.13 -15.19 -1.13
C PRO A 71 -10.78 -14.40 0.00
N GLN A 72 -11.97 -14.78 0.45
CA GLN A 72 -12.63 -14.10 1.57
C GLN A 72 -11.86 -14.26 2.87
N ALA A 73 -11.39 -15.47 3.18
CA ALA A 73 -10.57 -15.70 4.38
C ALA A 73 -9.29 -14.87 4.38
N LEU A 74 -8.64 -14.71 3.21
CA LEU A 74 -7.47 -13.83 3.08
C LEU A 74 -7.81 -12.35 3.35
N LEU A 75 -9.00 -11.88 2.93
CA LEU A 75 -9.43 -10.51 3.21
C LEU A 75 -9.78 -10.28 4.68
N ASP A 76 -10.44 -11.25 5.29
CA ASP A 76 -10.81 -11.17 6.71
C ASP A 76 -9.54 -11.15 7.58
N GLU A 77 -8.58 -12.04 7.30
CA GLU A 77 -7.28 -12.06 7.97
C GLU A 77 -6.45 -10.80 7.68
N LEU A 78 -6.59 -10.22 6.48
CA LEU A 78 -5.89 -8.98 6.11
C LEU A 78 -6.41 -7.79 6.95
N ASP A 79 -7.73 -7.64 7.10
CA ASP A 79 -8.32 -6.61 7.95
C ASP A 79 -7.83 -6.74 9.39
N GLU A 80 -7.85 -7.95 9.94
CA GLU A 80 -7.33 -8.23 11.29
C GLU A 80 -5.86 -7.86 11.43
N ALA A 81 -5.01 -8.24 10.46
CA ALA A 81 -3.58 -7.97 10.49
C ALA A 81 -3.26 -6.47 10.43
N ILE A 82 -4.01 -5.71 9.61
CA ILE A 82 -3.90 -4.25 9.53
C ILE A 82 -4.21 -3.64 10.90
N LEU A 83 -5.33 -4.04 11.51
CA LEU A 83 -5.77 -3.52 12.81
C LEU A 83 -4.86 -3.93 13.97
N ALA A 84 -4.18 -5.07 13.83
CA ALA A 84 -3.16 -5.54 14.78
C ALA A 84 -1.79 -4.86 14.61
N PHE A 85 -1.60 -4.04 13.56
CA PHE A 85 -0.31 -3.45 13.18
C PHE A 85 0.78 -4.50 12.90
N ASP A 86 0.37 -5.66 12.40
CA ASP A 86 1.29 -6.73 12.00
C ASP A 86 1.72 -6.55 10.54
N VAL A 87 2.74 -5.73 10.33
CA VAL A 87 3.25 -5.39 8.99
C VAL A 87 3.67 -6.64 8.19
N PRO A 88 4.44 -7.58 8.75
CA PRO A 88 4.82 -8.78 8.00
C PRO A 88 3.61 -9.60 7.56
N ARG A 89 2.67 -9.88 8.47
CA ARG A 89 1.45 -10.64 8.17
C ARG A 89 0.57 -9.90 7.16
N THR A 90 0.38 -8.60 7.32
CA THR A 90 -0.36 -7.74 6.38
C THR A 90 0.24 -7.82 4.97
N THR A 91 1.56 -7.71 4.86
CA THR A 91 2.27 -7.79 3.58
C THR A 91 2.07 -9.14 2.91
N ALA A 92 2.24 -10.22 3.66
CA ALA A 92 2.10 -11.59 3.15
C ALA A 92 0.67 -11.91 2.68
N LEU A 93 -0.34 -11.53 3.46
CA LEU A 93 -1.75 -11.71 3.12
C LEU A 93 -2.15 -10.91 1.88
N ALA A 94 -1.75 -9.63 1.81
CA ALA A 94 -1.99 -8.80 0.64
C ALA A 94 -1.32 -9.37 -0.62
N HIS A 95 -0.06 -9.80 -0.51
CA HIS A 95 0.66 -10.44 -1.61
C HIS A 95 -0.02 -11.73 -2.08
N ALA A 96 -0.43 -12.59 -1.15
CA ALA A 96 -1.13 -13.84 -1.46
C ALA A 96 -2.48 -13.58 -2.16
N TYR A 97 -3.26 -12.63 -1.65
CA TYR A 97 -4.54 -12.27 -2.27
C TYR A 97 -4.36 -11.74 -3.69
N LEU A 98 -3.46 -10.78 -3.88
CA LEU A 98 -3.18 -10.20 -5.20
C LEU A 98 -2.63 -11.24 -6.18
N GLY A 99 -1.81 -12.17 -5.71
CA GLY A 99 -1.29 -13.30 -6.50
C GLY A 99 -2.33 -14.36 -6.87
N SER A 100 -3.44 -14.46 -6.15
CA SER A 100 -4.51 -15.43 -6.43
C SER A 100 -5.37 -15.10 -7.66
N GLY A 101 -5.28 -13.87 -8.18
CA GLY A 101 -6.13 -13.41 -9.27
C GLY A 101 -7.57 -13.07 -8.85
N ALA A 102 -7.88 -13.07 -7.55
CA ALA A 102 -9.19 -12.71 -7.02
C ALA A 102 -9.57 -11.24 -7.25
N ASP A 103 -10.81 -10.91 -6.92
CA ASP A 103 -11.42 -9.60 -7.21
C ASP A 103 -10.67 -8.43 -6.54
N ARG A 104 -10.16 -7.51 -7.35
CA ARG A 104 -9.44 -6.31 -6.90
C ARG A 104 -10.34 -5.30 -6.21
N ASP A 105 -11.62 -5.26 -6.54
CA ASP A 105 -12.55 -4.31 -5.94
C ASP A 105 -12.94 -4.75 -4.51
N ALA A 106 -13.10 -6.05 -4.27
CA ALA A 106 -13.24 -6.60 -2.92
C ALA A 106 -12.01 -6.28 -2.05
N TYR A 107 -10.80 -6.42 -2.60
CA TYR A 107 -9.57 -6.04 -1.93
C TYR A 107 -9.53 -4.55 -1.56
N ARG A 108 -9.83 -3.68 -2.54
CA ARG A 108 -9.85 -2.23 -2.30
C ARG A 108 -10.86 -1.84 -1.24
N ALA A 109 -12.06 -2.44 -1.28
CA ALA A 109 -13.09 -2.20 -0.28
C ALA A 109 -12.61 -2.56 1.13
N THR A 110 -12.00 -3.73 1.32
CA THR A 110 -11.46 -4.16 2.60
C THR A 110 -10.39 -3.20 3.12
N VAL A 111 -9.41 -2.83 2.29
CA VAL A 111 -8.33 -1.91 2.70
C VAL A 111 -8.86 -0.50 2.96
N ALA A 112 -9.81 0.00 2.17
CA ALA A 112 -10.43 1.30 2.40
C ALA A 112 -11.23 1.33 3.72
N LEU A 113 -11.98 0.28 4.02
CA LEU A 113 -12.70 0.16 5.29
C LEU A 113 -11.74 0.11 6.47
N ALA A 114 -10.64 -0.66 6.36
CA ALA A 114 -9.59 -0.67 7.38
C ALA A 114 -9.00 0.73 7.61
N ALA A 115 -8.70 1.48 6.53
CA ALA A 115 -8.20 2.85 6.63
C ALA A 115 -9.16 3.80 7.37
N CYS A 116 -10.48 3.59 7.23
CA CYS A 116 -11.50 4.38 7.91
C CYS A 116 -11.69 4.03 9.39
N LYS A 117 -11.14 2.89 9.85
CA LYS A 117 -11.21 2.49 11.27
C LYS A 117 -10.20 3.22 12.16
N PHE A 118 -9.22 3.92 11.58
CA PHE A 118 -8.22 4.69 12.31
C PHE A 118 -8.69 6.13 12.50
N GLN A 119 -8.43 6.65 13.72
CA GLN A 119 -8.80 8.02 14.10
C GLN A 119 -7.83 9.05 13.51
N ASP A 120 -8.38 10.18 13.11
CA ASP A 120 -7.77 11.51 12.94
C ASP A 120 -6.47 11.65 12.12
N ASP A 121 -5.84 10.57 11.66
CA ASP A 121 -4.70 10.69 10.77
C ASP A 121 -5.16 10.64 9.30
N PRO A 122 -5.25 11.79 8.63
CA PRO A 122 -5.70 11.84 7.24
C PRO A 122 -4.74 11.10 6.28
N HIS A 123 -3.54 10.73 6.74
CA HIS A 123 -2.60 9.97 5.93
C HIS A 123 -3.11 8.56 5.66
N ASN A 124 -3.87 7.95 6.57
CA ASN A 124 -4.44 6.62 6.36
C ASN A 124 -5.35 6.60 5.12
N GLN A 125 -6.29 7.55 5.03
CA GLN A 125 -7.20 7.65 3.90
C GLN A 125 -6.50 8.17 2.65
N LYS A 126 -5.65 9.20 2.76
CA LYS A 126 -4.96 9.80 1.62
C LYS A 126 -4.01 8.84 0.93
N ILE A 127 -3.18 8.10 1.69
CA ILE A 127 -2.24 7.14 1.13
C ILE A 127 -2.98 6.00 0.45
N THR A 128 -4.05 5.49 1.08
CA THR A 128 -4.88 4.44 0.51
C THR A 128 -5.55 4.89 -0.78
N HIS A 129 -6.15 6.09 -0.78
CA HIS A 129 -6.77 6.68 -1.97
C HIS A 129 -5.75 6.86 -3.08
N SER A 130 -4.60 7.48 -2.79
CA SER A 130 -3.55 7.70 -3.79
C SER A 130 -3.04 6.40 -4.38
N ALA A 131 -2.83 5.36 -3.58
CA ALA A 131 -2.40 4.05 -4.08
C ALA A 131 -3.43 3.43 -5.04
N PHE A 132 -4.71 3.63 -4.77
CA PHE A 132 -5.78 3.12 -5.64
C PHE A 132 -5.91 3.91 -6.94
N GLU A 133 -5.79 5.24 -6.89
CA GLU A 133 -5.75 6.08 -8.08
C GLU A 133 -4.55 5.76 -8.97
N GLU A 134 -3.37 5.68 -8.37
CA GLU A 134 -2.13 5.33 -9.09
C GLU A 134 -2.23 3.94 -9.72
N HIS A 135 -2.78 2.95 -9.01
CA HIS A 135 -3.02 1.64 -9.59
C HIS A 135 -3.97 1.70 -10.78
N ALA A 136 -5.03 2.51 -10.73
CA ALA A 136 -5.99 2.63 -11.83
C ALA A 136 -5.39 3.26 -13.08
N HIS A 137 -4.44 4.19 -12.90
CA HIS A 137 -3.79 4.92 -13.99
C HIS A 137 -2.48 4.27 -14.48
N ASN A 138 -1.95 3.30 -13.74
CA ASN A 138 -0.72 2.62 -14.08
C ASN A 138 -0.97 1.40 -14.97
N SER A 139 -0.28 1.32 -16.09
CA SER A 139 -0.40 0.23 -17.06
C SER A 139 0.74 -0.78 -16.99
N THR A 140 1.67 -0.64 -16.04
CA THR A 140 2.81 -1.54 -15.92
C THR A 140 2.42 -2.87 -15.26
N HIS A 141 3.24 -3.89 -15.45
CA HIS A 141 3.07 -5.19 -14.81
C HIS A 141 3.26 -5.16 -13.29
N LEU A 142 3.88 -4.08 -12.76
CA LEU A 142 4.14 -3.90 -11.33
C LEU A 142 3.03 -3.13 -10.59
N ARG A 143 1.98 -2.72 -11.29
CA ARG A 143 0.91 -1.87 -10.70
C ARG A 143 0.30 -2.43 -9.41
N ASP A 144 0.21 -3.74 -9.27
CA ASP A 144 -0.34 -4.38 -8.06
C ASP A 144 0.53 -4.13 -6.81
N ARG A 145 1.79 -3.70 -6.96
CA ARG A 145 2.63 -3.27 -5.85
C ARG A 145 2.10 -2.00 -5.19
N LEU A 146 1.41 -1.14 -5.92
CA LEU A 146 0.73 0.04 -5.37
C LEU A 146 -0.41 -0.39 -4.44
N LEU A 147 -1.19 -1.40 -4.84
CA LEU A 147 -2.23 -1.97 -3.99
C LEU A 147 -1.64 -2.59 -2.71
N LEU A 148 -0.50 -3.28 -2.81
CA LEU A 148 0.18 -3.87 -1.66
C LEU A 148 0.76 -2.82 -0.72
N ALA A 149 1.21 -1.68 -1.24
CA ALA A 149 1.77 -0.60 -0.42
C ALA A 149 0.74 -0.02 0.56
N ALA A 150 -0.53 0.10 0.17
CA ALA A 150 -1.57 0.71 0.99
C ALA A 150 -1.76 0.01 2.35
N PRO A 151 -2.09 -1.29 2.44
CA PRO A 151 -2.29 -1.97 3.71
C PRO A 151 -0.98 -2.07 4.52
N ARG A 152 0.17 -2.20 3.85
CA ARG A 152 1.47 -2.20 4.52
C ARG A 152 1.73 -0.87 5.25
N LEU A 153 1.40 0.25 4.63
CA LEU A 153 1.51 1.57 5.25
C LEU A 153 0.50 1.74 6.36
N LEU A 154 -0.74 1.27 6.20
CA LEU A 154 -1.75 1.29 7.26
C LEU A 154 -1.27 0.56 8.50
N ALA A 155 -0.71 -0.64 8.34
CA ALA A 155 -0.18 -1.42 9.46
C ALA A 155 1.13 -0.84 10.04
N GLY A 156 1.95 -0.18 9.21
CA GLY A 156 3.29 0.29 9.59
C GLY A 156 3.37 1.75 10.03
N TRP A 157 2.36 2.55 9.73
CA TRP A 157 2.37 3.96 10.09
C TRP A 157 2.27 4.14 11.61
N PRO A 158 3.09 5.01 12.22
CA PRO A 158 2.98 5.27 13.65
C PRO A 158 1.58 5.75 14.02
N LYS A 159 0.98 5.12 15.01
CA LYS A 159 -0.35 5.44 15.50
C LYS A 159 -0.25 6.11 16.87
N MET A 160 -1.10 7.09 17.11
CA MET A 160 -1.23 7.69 18.45
C MET A 160 -1.97 6.73 19.40
N PRO A 161 -1.72 6.82 20.71
CA PRO A 161 -2.50 6.06 21.69
C PRO A 161 -4.00 6.29 21.51
N GLY A 162 -4.78 5.23 21.44
CA GLY A 162 -6.25 5.29 21.30
C GLY A 162 -6.77 5.31 19.86
N GLU A 163 -5.92 5.42 18.84
CA GLU A 163 -6.38 5.38 17.42
C GLU A 163 -7.08 4.08 17.05
N ARG A 164 -6.65 2.95 17.61
CA ARG A 164 -7.31 1.64 17.43
C ARG A 164 -8.73 1.58 17.92
N ASP A 165 -9.04 2.32 18.95
CA ASP A 165 -10.28 2.20 19.69
C ASP A 165 -11.38 3.13 19.16
N CYS A 166 -11.05 3.96 18.16
CA CYS A 166 -11.98 4.95 17.63
C CYS A 166 -13.25 4.29 17.07
N TYR A 167 -13.10 3.28 16.23
CA TYR A 167 -14.25 2.58 15.64
C TYR A 167 -15.06 1.84 16.70
N ALA A 168 -14.39 1.13 17.60
CA ALA A 168 -15.06 0.43 18.70
C ALA A 168 -15.81 1.39 19.65
N ARG A 169 -15.21 2.56 19.93
CA ARG A 169 -15.88 3.61 20.72
C ARG A 169 -17.10 4.17 19.99
N PHE A 170 -16.96 4.50 18.69
CA PHE A 170 -18.08 4.98 17.89
C PHE A 170 -19.22 3.97 17.85
N GLN A 171 -18.90 2.70 17.62
CA GLN A 171 -19.89 1.63 17.62
C GLN A 171 -20.62 1.55 18.96
N LYS A 172 -19.89 1.52 20.05
CA LYS A 172 -20.45 1.46 21.40
C LYS A 172 -21.29 2.69 21.78
N GLU A 173 -20.85 3.89 21.37
CA GLU A 173 -21.48 5.15 21.80
C GLU A 173 -22.68 5.54 20.93
N TRP A 174 -22.70 5.14 19.66
CA TRP A 174 -23.64 5.67 18.67
C TRP A 174 -24.46 4.63 17.92
N ILE A 175 -24.05 3.35 17.92
CA ILE A 175 -24.74 2.29 17.19
C ILE A 175 -25.41 1.30 18.16
N ASP A 176 -24.73 0.88 19.21
CA ASP A 176 -25.21 -0.15 20.14
C ASP A 176 -26.03 0.40 21.31
N ASN A 177 -26.20 1.72 21.42
CA ASN A 177 -27.09 2.41 22.35
C ASN A 177 -28.36 2.87 21.63
#